data_0a8a747f637ac89da7ae019dfba9e1d5
#
_entry.id   0a8a747f637ac89da7ae019dfba9e1d5
#
_cell.length_a   1.000
_cell.length_b   1.000
_cell.length_c   1.000
_cell.angle_alpha   90.00
_cell.angle_beta   90.00
_cell.angle_gamma   90.00
#
_symmetry.space_group_name_H-M   'P 1'
#
loop_
_entity.id
_entity.type
_entity.pdbx_description
1 polymer ?
#
loop_
_entity_poly.entity_id
_entity_poly.type
_entity_poly.pdbx_seq_one_letter_code
_entity_poly.pdbx_strand_id
1 'polypeptide(L)'
;MGPSFDGFGSISDLFDQFFGNAFGGRTAGGPMAGADIAVQLSIDLADAARGSREELTFEAVAVCEHCHGNGAEPGTPIETCERCGGAGRLQAVSRTPFGQVVRTVECDVCRGDGRVPQTPCERCDGHGREVRERTLEVDVP
;
A
#
# COMPACT_ATOMS: atom_id res chain seq x y z
N MET A 1 -38.10 37.56 -3.42
CA MET A 1 -36.66 37.55 -3.04
C MET A 1 -36.45 36.43 -2.08
N GLY A 2 -36.04 35.28 -2.57
CA GLY A 2 -35.61 34.15 -1.76
C GLY A 2 -34.08 34.12 -1.69
N PRO A 3 -33.46 33.76 -0.55
CA PRO A 3 -32.04 33.65 -0.49
C PRO A 3 -31.57 32.50 -1.36
N SER A 4 -30.71 32.82 -2.32
CA SER A 4 -30.02 31.86 -3.16
C SER A 4 -29.11 30.99 -2.28
N PHE A 5 -29.47 29.72 -2.14
CA PHE A 5 -28.65 28.70 -1.50
C PHE A 5 -27.66 28.13 -2.55
N ASP A 6 -26.83 29.02 -3.10
CA ASP A 6 -25.70 28.64 -3.94
C ASP A 6 -24.45 28.42 -3.09
N GLY A 7 -24.34 27.28 -2.47
CA GLY A 7 -23.16 27.02 -1.66
C GLY A 7 -23.06 25.62 -1.04
N PHE A 8 -24.04 24.78 -1.27
CA PHE A 8 -23.92 23.38 -0.90
C PHE A 8 -23.50 22.58 -2.12
N GLY A 9 -22.23 22.22 -2.14
CA GLY A 9 -21.73 21.17 -3.02
C GLY A 9 -22.71 20.00 -3.02
N SER A 10 -22.95 19.46 -4.18
CA SER A 10 -23.98 18.51 -4.50
C SER A 10 -24.25 17.54 -3.35
N ILE A 11 -25.52 17.38 -2.99
CA ILE A 11 -25.96 16.38 -1.99
C ILE A 11 -25.41 14.99 -2.32
N SER A 12 -25.11 14.72 -3.58
CA SER A 12 -24.42 13.51 -4.04
C SER A 12 -23.00 13.38 -3.48
N ASP A 13 -22.23 14.49 -3.40
CA ASP A 13 -20.86 14.43 -2.85
C ASP A 13 -20.87 14.17 -1.34
N LEU A 14 -21.85 14.74 -0.63
CA LEU A 14 -22.05 14.46 0.79
C LEU A 14 -22.56 13.03 1.01
N PHE A 15 -23.39 12.53 0.10
CA PHE A 15 -23.91 11.17 0.15
C PHE A 15 -22.80 10.15 -0.14
N ASP A 16 -21.95 10.40 -1.13
CA ASP A 16 -20.78 9.56 -1.43
C ASP A 16 -19.76 9.58 -0.31
N GLN A 17 -19.57 10.73 0.33
CA GLN A 17 -18.62 10.84 1.44
C GLN A 17 -19.16 10.19 2.73
N PHE A 18 -20.46 10.23 2.97
CA PHE A 18 -21.08 9.67 4.18
C PHE A 18 -21.47 8.20 4.02
N PHE A 19 -22.03 7.82 2.86
CA PHE A 19 -22.46 6.46 2.59
C PHE A 19 -21.39 5.60 1.90
N GLY A 20 -20.54 6.18 1.07
CA GLY A 20 -19.41 5.48 0.47
C GLY A 20 -18.44 4.94 1.51
N ASN A 21 -18.28 5.67 2.62
CA ASN A 21 -17.39 5.27 3.72
C ASN A 21 -18.08 4.41 4.78
N ALA A 22 -19.41 4.46 4.90
CA ALA A 22 -20.17 3.72 5.90
C ALA A 22 -20.72 2.36 5.41
N PHE A 23 -20.99 2.23 4.10
CA PHE A 23 -21.50 0.98 3.50
C PHE A 23 -20.52 0.27 2.57
N GLY A 24 -19.49 0.99 2.11
CA GLY A 24 -18.36 0.40 1.44
C GLY A 24 -17.32 -0.09 2.42
N GLY A 25 -17.69 -0.92 3.38
CA GLY A 25 -16.76 -1.73 4.15
C GLY A 25 -15.97 -2.63 3.22
N ARG A 26 -15.07 -2.04 2.42
CA ARG A 26 -13.95 -2.80 1.88
C ARG A 26 -13.19 -3.26 3.10
N THR A 27 -13.45 -4.47 3.47
CA THR A 27 -12.51 -5.26 4.25
C THR A 27 -11.19 -5.17 3.52
N ALA A 28 -10.37 -4.19 3.92
CA ALA A 28 -9.00 -4.07 3.46
C ALA A 28 -8.19 -5.24 4.03
N GLY A 29 -8.49 -6.42 3.56
CA GLY A 29 -7.85 -7.69 3.94
C GLY A 29 -7.36 -8.45 2.73
N GLY A 30 -7.43 -7.85 1.53
CA GLY A 30 -6.84 -8.42 0.33
C GLY A 30 -5.40 -7.95 0.13
N PRO A 31 -4.59 -8.69 -0.62
CA PRO A 31 -3.28 -8.23 -1.02
C PRO A 31 -3.42 -6.90 -1.77
N MET A 32 -2.69 -5.89 -1.33
CA MET A 32 -2.65 -4.59 -2.01
C MET A 32 -2.01 -4.79 -3.38
N ALA A 33 -2.66 -4.30 -4.43
CA ALA A 33 -2.05 -4.24 -5.75
C ALA A 33 -0.77 -3.41 -5.70
N GLY A 34 0.26 -3.84 -6.44
CA GLY A 34 1.47 -3.05 -6.59
C GLY A 34 1.21 -1.72 -7.28
N ALA A 35 2.05 -0.75 -7.03
CA ALA A 35 2.01 0.52 -7.74
C ALA A 35 2.51 0.35 -9.19
N ASP A 36 1.93 1.10 -10.10
CA ASP A 36 2.41 1.17 -11.48
C ASP A 36 3.72 1.94 -11.55
N ILE A 37 4.64 1.45 -12.36
CA ILE A 37 5.94 2.09 -12.59
C ILE A 37 5.97 2.59 -14.03
N ALA A 38 6.15 3.90 -14.21
CA ALA A 38 6.34 4.51 -15.52
C ALA A 38 7.82 4.65 -15.81
N VAL A 39 8.27 4.09 -16.92
CA VAL A 39 9.66 4.16 -17.38
C VAL A 39 9.69 4.74 -18.79
N GLN A 40 10.60 5.67 -19.02
CA GLN A 40 10.77 6.29 -20.31
C GLN A 40 11.83 5.53 -21.12
N LEU A 41 11.45 5.09 -22.31
CA LEU A 41 12.32 4.42 -23.27
C LEU A 41 12.50 5.31 -24.49
N SER A 42 13.75 5.51 -24.90
CA SER A 42 14.08 6.23 -26.15
C SER A 42 14.52 5.22 -27.19
N ILE A 43 13.84 5.19 -28.33
CA ILE A 43 14.14 4.31 -29.45
C ILE A 43 14.36 5.11 -30.73
N ASP A 44 15.13 4.57 -31.67
CA ASP A 44 15.30 5.17 -32.99
C ASP A 44 14.03 5.00 -33.82
N LEU A 45 13.73 6.01 -34.64
CA LEU A 45 12.56 5.99 -35.53
C LEU A 45 12.57 4.82 -36.52
N ALA A 46 13.75 4.42 -36.97
CA ALA A 46 13.91 3.29 -37.87
C ALA A 46 13.53 1.96 -37.18
N ASP A 47 13.87 1.82 -35.91
CA ASP A 47 13.55 0.66 -35.10
C ASP A 47 12.05 0.64 -34.71
N ALA A 48 11.49 1.79 -34.44
CA ALA A 48 10.05 1.94 -34.24
C ALA A 48 9.23 1.55 -35.49
N ALA A 49 9.75 1.78 -36.67
CA ALA A 49 9.07 1.43 -37.93
C ALA A 49 9.15 -0.06 -38.30
N ARG A 50 10.16 -0.76 -37.80
CA ARG A 50 10.40 -2.18 -38.09
C ARG A 50 9.97 -3.10 -36.98
N GLY A 51 9.72 -2.54 -35.82
CA GLY A 51 9.64 -3.25 -34.55
C GLY A 51 11.03 -3.59 -34.02
N SER A 52 11.24 -3.41 -32.74
CA SER A 52 12.51 -3.74 -32.08
C SER A 52 12.23 -4.44 -30.74
N ARG A 53 13.26 -5.11 -30.26
CA ARG A 53 13.26 -5.65 -28.91
C ARG A 53 14.27 -4.87 -28.11
N GLU A 54 13.77 -4.19 -27.10
CA GLU A 54 14.55 -3.32 -26.25
C GLU A 54 14.64 -3.85 -24.82
N GLU A 55 15.80 -3.68 -24.24
CA GLU A 55 16.04 -4.05 -22.84
C GLU A 55 15.78 -2.83 -21.94
N LEU A 56 14.86 -2.98 -21.00
CA LEU A 56 14.46 -1.94 -20.08
C LEU A 56 14.89 -2.29 -18.68
N THR A 57 15.69 -1.44 -18.06
CA THR A 57 16.14 -1.58 -16.68
C THR A 57 15.47 -0.55 -15.80
N PHE A 58 14.88 -1.00 -14.70
CA PHE A 58 14.17 -0.14 -13.73
C PHE A 58 14.28 -0.69 -12.32
N GLU A 59 14.12 0.18 -11.34
CA GLU A 59 14.05 -0.20 -9.94
C GLU A 59 12.62 -0.56 -9.55
N ALA A 60 12.45 -1.69 -8.90
CA ALA A 60 11.17 -2.16 -8.40
C ALA A 60 11.31 -2.73 -6.99
N VAL A 61 10.24 -2.60 -6.22
CA VAL A 61 10.15 -3.25 -4.91
C VAL A 61 9.95 -4.74 -5.12
N ALA A 62 10.85 -5.52 -4.58
CA ALA A 62 10.83 -6.99 -4.64
C ALA A 62 10.80 -7.59 -3.24
N VAL A 63 10.42 -8.84 -3.15
CA VAL A 63 10.50 -9.60 -1.90
C VAL A 63 11.96 -9.75 -1.49
N CYS A 64 12.25 -9.49 -0.23
CA CYS A 64 13.59 -9.71 0.32
C CYS A 64 13.95 -11.19 0.26
N GLU A 65 15.02 -11.53 -0.41
CA GLU A 65 15.46 -12.92 -0.56
C GLU A 65 16.03 -13.51 0.73
N HIS A 66 16.55 -12.67 1.62
CA HIS A 66 17.15 -13.12 2.86
C HIS A 66 16.08 -13.66 3.83
N CYS A 67 14.99 -12.93 4.00
CA CYS A 67 13.89 -13.33 4.89
C CYS A 67 12.67 -13.91 4.15
N HIS A 68 12.72 -14.02 2.84
CA HIS A 68 11.61 -14.50 2.00
C HIS A 68 10.29 -13.73 2.20
N GLY A 69 10.38 -12.46 2.57
CA GLY A 69 9.25 -11.57 2.71
C GLY A 69 8.59 -11.54 4.09
N ASN A 70 9.06 -12.33 5.04
CA ASN A 70 8.48 -12.37 6.40
C ASN A 70 9.03 -11.29 7.35
N GLY A 71 10.09 -10.59 6.97
CA GLY A 71 10.69 -9.52 7.76
C GLY A 71 11.49 -9.98 8.98
N ALA A 72 11.61 -11.28 9.21
CA ALA A 72 12.37 -11.86 10.31
C ALA A 72 13.74 -12.36 9.86
N GLU A 73 14.75 -12.23 10.71
CA GLU A 73 16.01 -12.89 10.47
C GLU A 73 15.80 -14.41 10.39
N PRO A 74 16.41 -15.12 9.40
CA PRO A 74 16.27 -16.56 9.26
C PRO A 74 16.60 -17.30 10.55
N GLY A 75 15.70 -18.19 10.98
CA GLY A 75 15.85 -18.97 12.21
C GLY A 75 15.32 -18.28 13.48
N THR A 76 14.80 -17.05 13.39
CA THR A 76 14.14 -16.38 14.53
C THR A 76 12.65 -16.62 14.54
N PRO A 77 12.05 -16.81 15.74
CA PRO A 77 10.61 -16.97 15.85
C PRO A 77 9.88 -15.66 15.56
N ILE A 78 8.70 -15.78 14.94
CA ILE A 78 7.77 -14.69 14.71
C ILE A 78 6.67 -14.82 15.75
N GLU A 79 6.49 -13.79 16.56
CA GLU A 79 5.50 -13.77 17.64
C GLU A 79 4.29 -12.95 17.24
N THR A 80 3.17 -13.23 17.89
CA THR A 80 1.96 -12.41 17.75
C THR A 80 2.22 -11.04 18.36
N CYS A 81 1.85 -9.98 17.67
CA CYS A 81 1.99 -8.62 18.19
C CYS A 81 1.13 -8.43 19.44
N GLU A 82 1.76 -8.21 20.57
CA GLU A 82 1.05 -8.01 21.87
C GLU A 82 0.20 -6.72 21.86
N ARG A 83 0.64 -5.70 21.12
CA ARG A 83 -0.04 -4.40 21.07
C ARG A 83 -1.45 -4.50 20.49
N CYS A 84 -1.62 -5.25 19.41
CA CYS A 84 -2.90 -5.42 18.72
C CYS A 84 -3.51 -6.83 18.92
N GLY A 85 -2.83 -7.72 19.62
CA GLY A 85 -3.28 -9.09 19.81
C GLY A 85 -3.37 -9.90 18.52
N GLY A 86 -2.57 -9.54 17.51
CA GLY A 86 -2.56 -10.19 16.20
C GLY A 86 -3.54 -9.60 15.19
N ALA A 87 -4.34 -8.61 15.57
CA ALA A 87 -5.34 -8.00 14.67
C ALA A 87 -4.74 -7.05 13.62
N GLY A 88 -3.52 -6.59 13.80
CA GLY A 88 -2.85 -5.62 12.93
C GLY A 88 -3.41 -4.21 13.01
N ARG A 89 -4.49 -3.99 13.75
CA ARG A 89 -5.21 -2.73 13.84
C ARG A 89 -5.56 -2.39 15.29
N LEU A 90 -5.62 -1.11 15.57
CA LEU A 90 -6.01 -0.56 16.86
C LEU A 90 -7.24 0.34 16.70
N GLN A 91 -8.06 0.38 17.73
CA GLN A 91 -9.17 1.33 17.78
C GLN A 91 -8.72 2.58 18.54
N ALA A 92 -8.67 3.70 17.84
CA ALA A 92 -8.44 5.00 18.43
C ALA A 92 -9.78 5.72 18.66
N VAL A 93 -10.04 6.11 19.88
CA VAL A 93 -11.24 6.86 20.24
C VAL A 93 -10.89 8.34 20.35
N SER A 94 -11.48 9.16 19.50
CA SER A 94 -11.35 10.61 19.55
C SER A 94 -12.64 11.22 20.09
N ARG A 95 -12.51 12.11 21.06
CA ARG A 95 -13.65 12.90 21.56
C ARG A 95 -13.76 14.16 20.72
N THR A 96 -14.93 14.34 20.10
CA THR A 96 -15.26 15.55 19.35
C THR A 96 -16.43 16.27 20.03
N PRO A 97 -16.67 17.55 19.74
CA PRO A 97 -17.83 18.28 20.25
C PRO A 97 -19.18 17.61 19.95
N PHE A 98 -19.21 16.77 18.93
CA PHE A 98 -20.42 16.04 18.48
C PHE A 98 -20.50 14.60 19.00
N GLY A 99 -19.58 14.17 19.85
CA GLY A 99 -19.55 12.83 20.39
C GLY A 99 -18.20 12.12 20.27
N GLN A 100 -18.20 10.83 20.54
CA GLN A 100 -17.01 9.99 20.41
C GLN A 100 -16.97 9.38 19.02
N VAL A 101 -15.83 9.54 18.33
CA VAL A 101 -15.56 8.91 17.05
C VAL A 101 -14.52 7.82 17.25
N VAL A 102 -14.88 6.60 16.86
CA VAL A 102 -13.97 5.45 16.88
C VAL A 102 -13.35 5.32 15.49
N ARG A 103 -12.03 5.39 15.41
CA ARG A 103 -11.26 5.16 14.19
C ARG A 103 -10.46 3.87 14.31
N THR A 104 -10.46 3.10 13.26
CA THR A 104 -9.53 1.98 13.12
C THR A 104 -8.24 2.50 12.49
N VAL A 105 -7.15 2.36 13.21
CA VAL A 105 -5.81 2.76 12.77
C VAL A 105 -4.91 1.53 12.69
N GLU A 106 -3.92 1.59 11.84
CA GLU A 106 -2.89 0.57 11.75
C GLU A 106 -2.10 0.47 13.05
N CYS A 107 -1.72 -0.74 13.45
CA CYS A 107 -0.88 -0.92 14.62
C CYS A 107 0.52 -0.36 14.35
N ASP A 108 0.97 0.54 15.19
CA ASP A 108 2.28 1.19 15.10
C ASP A 108 3.48 0.23 15.29
N VAL A 109 3.25 -0.87 15.99
CA VAL A 109 4.29 -1.88 16.27
C VAL A 109 4.47 -2.85 15.12
N CYS A 110 3.38 -3.49 14.67
CA CYS A 110 3.43 -4.50 13.61
C CYS A 110 3.09 -3.96 12.21
N ARG A 111 2.73 -2.69 12.09
CA ARG A 111 2.39 -2.04 10.82
C ARG A 111 1.35 -2.81 9.99
N GLY A 112 0.35 -3.34 10.67
CA GLY A 112 -0.74 -4.06 10.03
C GLY A 112 -0.56 -5.57 9.92
N ASP A 113 0.64 -6.10 10.15
CA ASP A 113 0.94 -7.54 9.97
C ASP A 113 0.36 -8.43 11.09
N GLY A 114 0.11 -7.87 12.27
CA GLY A 114 -0.34 -8.62 13.43
C GLY A 114 0.74 -9.50 14.08
N ARG A 115 1.95 -9.52 13.52
CA ARG A 115 3.09 -10.31 13.98
C ARG A 115 4.33 -9.44 14.06
N VAL A 116 5.21 -9.79 14.98
CA VAL A 116 6.49 -9.09 15.17
C VAL A 116 7.60 -10.14 15.26
N PRO A 117 8.66 -10.03 14.45
CA PRO A 117 9.81 -10.89 14.58
C PRO A 117 10.60 -10.49 15.83
N GLN A 118 11.13 -11.46 16.55
CA GLN A 118 12.04 -11.18 17.68
C GLN A 118 13.31 -10.47 17.23
N THR A 119 13.83 -10.87 16.07
CA THR A 119 14.96 -10.20 15.43
C THR A 119 14.52 -9.81 14.02
N PRO A 120 14.44 -8.51 13.70
CA PRO A 120 14.13 -8.06 12.35
C PRO A 120 15.25 -8.45 11.39
N CYS A 121 14.89 -8.74 10.15
CA CYS A 121 15.84 -9.06 9.10
C CYS A 121 16.78 -7.88 8.86
N GLU A 122 18.08 -8.10 8.99
CA GLU A 122 19.09 -7.04 8.83
C GLU A 122 19.16 -6.47 7.41
N ARG A 123 18.80 -7.26 6.40
CA ARG A 123 18.87 -6.84 5.00
C ARG A 123 17.76 -5.88 4.61
N CYS A 124 16.56 -6.05 5.14
CA CYS A 124 15.39 -5.23 4.82
C CYS A 124 14.82 -4.45 6.01
N ASP A 125 15.52 -4.43 7.15
CA ASP A 125 15.07 -3.79 8.39
C ASP A 125 13.66 -4.22 8.83
N GLY A 126 13.35 -5.48 8.65
CA GLY A 126 12.06 -6.04 9.01
C GLY A 126 10.91 -5.75 8.06
N HIS A 127 11.16 -5.05 6.94
CA HIS A 127 10.11 -4.71 5.97
C HIS A 127 9.68 -5.88 5.07
N GLY A 128 10.51 -6.91 4.94
CA GLY A 128 10.27 -8.05 4.06
C GLY A 128 10.40 -7.73 2.58
N ARG A 129 10.75 -6.51 2.23
CA ARG A 129 10.87 -6.00 0.85
C ARG A 129 12.13 -5.19 0.68
N GLU A 130 12.69 -5.23 -0.52
CA GLU A 130 13.86 -4.45 -0.89
C GLU A 130 13.68 -3.85 -2.27
N VAL A 131 14.33 -2.73 -2.55
CA VAL A 131 14.37 -2.15 -3.90
C VAL A 131 15.44 -2.87 -4.69
N ARG A 132 15.08 -3.38 -5.85
CA ARG A 132 15.99 -4.08 -6.76
C ARG A 132 15.86 -3.55 -8.16
N GLU A 133 16.98 -3.53 -8.84
CA GLU A 133 17.04 -3.33 -10.27
C GLU A 133 16.51 -4.58 -10.99
N ARG A 134 15.60 -4.37 -11.92
CA ARG A 134 15.03 -5.42 -12.79
C ARG A 134 15.20 -5.02 -14.23
N THR A 135 15.52 -6.01 -15.03
CA THR A 135 15.62 -5.87 -16.47
C THR A 135 14.53 -6.69 -17.13
N LEU A 136 13.82 -6.06 -18.07
CA LEU A 136 12.79 -6.69 -18.88
C LEU A 136 13.08 -6.42 -20.36
N GLU A 137 12.88 -7.43 -21.19
CA GLU A 137 12.82 -7.26 -22.63
C GLU A 137 11.40 -6.88 -23.04
N VAL A 138 11.26 -5.80 -23.78
CA VAL A 138 10.00 -5.28 -24.28
C VAL A 138 10.01 -5.30 -25.81
N ASP A 139 9.02 -5.95 -26.39
CA ASP A 139 8.82 -5.91 -27.83
C ASP A 139 8.06 -4.63 -28.20
N VAL A 140 8.70 -3.77 -28.97
CA VAL A 140 8.09 -2.57 -29.53
C VAL A 140 7.51 -2.95 -30.89
N PRO A 141 6.16 -2.80 -31.06
CA PRO A 141 5.49 -3.22 -32.32
C PRO A 141 5.78 -2.33 -33.49
#